data_7284e9caf97d49acb21468c7ed1aa17f
#
_entry.id   7284e9caf97d49acb21468c7ed1aa17f
#
_cell.length_a   1.000
_cell.length_b   1.000
_cell.length_c   1.000
_cell.angle_alpha   90.00
_cell.angle_beta   90.00
_cell.angle_gamma   90.00
#
_symmetry.space_group_name_H-M   'P 1'
#
loop_
_entity.id
_entity.type
_entity.pdbx_description
1 polymer ?
#
loop_
_entity_poly.entity_id
_entity_poly.type
_entity_poly.pdbx_seq_one_letter_code
_entity_poly.pdbx_strand_id
1 'polypeptide(L)'
;KLAETADFKLPEAMVAGEFAQIWRSISGEVPEGEAGHDHDHDHEGHDHDHDHKHDDEGPDLIAQQRFKQFLEESGKSVDEIKEEYKGIAERRVRLGLLLAEIGTTNNIKVADDELNRAVVNEARRFPGQEREVIEYYQKNQQALEQLRGPLFEDKVIDYILELAKVTDKPISADELMADPDGDGAGSADDGGEKANKKPAKKKKAATKKS
;
A
#
# COMPACT_ATOMS: atom_id res chain seq x y z
N LYS A 1 -0.36 -17.21 -0.19
CA LYS A 1 -0.60 -18.43 0.62
C LYS A 1 -1.75 -18.25 1.60
N LEU A 2 -1.73 -17.27 2.55
CA LEU A 2 -2.82 -17.11 3.53
C LEU A 2 -4.18 -16.84 2.85
N ALA A 3 -4.23 -15.93 1.88
CA ALA A 3 -5.43 -15.62 1.12
C ALA A 3 -5.93 -16.78 0.24
N GLU A 4 -5.04 -17.66 -0.19
CA GLU A 4 -5.38 -18.85 -1.00
C GLU A 4 -6.00 -19.98 -0.18
N THR A 5 -5.72 -20.02 1.13
CA THR A 5 -6.27 -21.05 2.03
C THR A 5 -7.69 -20.75 2.50
N ALA A 6 -8.16 -19.53 2.30
CA ALA A 6 -9.47 -19.06 2.73
C ALA A 6 -10.40 -18.90 1.54
N ASP A 7 -11.27 -19.90 1.33
CA ASP A 7 -12.30 -19.86 0.29
C ASP A 7 -13.65 -19.46 0.87
N PHE A 8 -14.01 -18.19 0.73
CA PHE A 8 -15.31 -17.65 1.10
C PHE A 8 -15.76 -16.57 0.10
N LYS A 9 -17.06 -16.36 0.00
CA LYS A 9 -17.63 -15.36 -0.91
C LYS A 9 -17.31 -13.95 -0.39
N LEU A 10 -16.67 -13.14 -1.24
CA LEU A 10 -16.38 -11.76 -0.93
C LEU A 10 -17.61 -10.86 -1.11
N PRO A 11 -17.77 -9.82 -0.27
CA PRO A 11 -18.78 -8.78 -0.49
C PRO A 11 -18.41 -7.95 -1.73
N GLU A 12 -19.29 -7.99 -2.74
CA GLU A 12 -19.05 -7.33 -4.03
C GLU A 12 -18.78 -5.82 -3.89
N ALA A 13 -19.49 -5.14 -2.98
CA ALA A 13 -19.30 -3.72 -2.71
C ALA A 13 -17.90 -3.40 -2.17
N MET A 14 -17.32 -4.27 -1.32
CA MET A 14 -15.96 -4.07 -0.81
C MET A 14 -14.91 -4.25 -1.91
N VAL A 15 -15.09 -5.27 -2.76
CA VAL A 15 -14.20 -5.51 -3.90
C VAL A 15 -14.28 -4.34 -4.88
N ALA A 16 -15.48 -3.84 -5.17
CA ALA A 16 -15.66 -2.69 -6.06
C ALA A 16 -15.01 -1.42 -5.49
N GLY A 17 -15.19 -1.15 -4.20
CA GLY A 17 -14.56 0.00 -3.53
C GLY A 17 -13.03 -0.09 -3.53
N GLU A 18 -12.45 -1.25 -3.19
CA GLU A 18 -11.00 -1.46 -3.23
C GLU A 18 -10.46 -1.33 -4.67
N PHE A 19 -11.16 -1.92 -5.65
CA PHE A 19 -10.79 -1.78 -7.06
C PHE A 19 -10.83 -0.31 -7.49
N ALA A 20 -11.87 0.45 -7.12
CA ALA A 20 -11.99 1.86 -7.46
C ALA A 20 -10.82 2.70 -6.91
N GLN A 21 -10.39 2.44 -5.67
CA GLN A 21 -9.24 3.11 -5.07
C GLN A 21 -7.94 2.79 -5.83
N ILE A 22 -7.70 1.50 -6.12
CA ILE A 22 -6.53 1.07 -6.89
C ILE A 22 -6.57 1.72 -8.27
N TRP A 23 -7.70 1.63 -8.97
CA TRP A 23 -7.85 2.17 -10.32
C TRP A 23 -7.59 3.67 -10.38
N ARG A 24 -8.15 4.44 -9.44
CA ARG A 24 -7.92 5.88 -9.33
C ARG A 24 -6.42 6.19 -9.17
N SER A 25 -5.72 5.44 -8.33
CA SER A 25 -4.29 5.68 -8.05
C SER A 25 -3.39 5.41 -9.25
N ILE A 26 -3.74 4.48 -10.14
CA ILE A 26 -2.91 4.10 -11.30
C ILE A 26 -3.32 4.82 -12.57
N SER A 27 -4.63 4.96 -12.84
CA SER A 27 -5.15 5.57 -14.07
C SER A 27 -5.34 7.08 -13.95
N GLY A 28 -5.45 7.62 -12.74
CA GLY A 28 -5.85 9.01 -12.50
C GLY A 28 -7.31 9.31 -12.90
N GLU A 29 -8.10 8.28 -13.19
CA GLU A 29 -9.53 8.39 -13.52
C GLU A 29 -10.38 8.15 -12.29
N VAL A 30 -11.48 8.87 -12.18
CA VAL A 30 -12.53 8.58 -11.20
C VAL A 30 -13.45 7.53 -11.81
N PRO A 31 -13.62 6.33 -11.20
CA PRO A 31 -14.50 5.31 -11.76
C PRO A 31 -15.93 5.81 -11.92
N GLU A 32 -16.56 5.50 -13.06
CA GLU A 32 -17.98 5.79 -13.29
C GLU A 32 -18.81 5.02 -12.25
N GLY A 33 -19.44 5.74 -11.32
CA GLY A 33 -20.28 5.17 -10.25
C GLY A 33 -20.01 5.73 -8.86
N GLU A 34 -18.87 6.37 -8.59
CA GLU A 34 -18.61 7.08 -7.33
C GLU A 34 -18.87 8.60 -7.40
N ALA A 35 -19.14 9.13 -8.58
CA ALA A 35 -19.55 10.52 -8.78
C ALA A 35 -21.03 10.69 -8.43
N GLY A 36 -21.42 10.49 -7.15
CA GLY A 36 -22.82 10.69 -6.79
C GLY A 36 -23.25 10.05 -5.49
N HIS A 37 -22.54 10.22 -4.39
CA HIS A 37 -23.24 10.34 -3.13
C HIS A 37 -23.60 11.81 -2.95
N ASP A 38 -24.71 12.16 -3.63
CA ASP A 38 -25.49 13.35 -3.35
C ASP A 38 -25.99 13.17 -1.90
N HIS A 39 -25.20 13.66 -0.95
CA HIS A 39 -25.68 13.83 0.41
C HIS A 39 -26.60 15.04 0.37
N ASP A 40 -27.88 14.76 0.07
CA ASP A 40 -28.99 15.68 0.27
C ASP A 40 -29.10 15.97 1.77
N HIS A 41 -28.24 16.84 2.26
CA HIS A 41 -28.33 17.41 3.58
C HIS A 41 -29.20 18.65 3.47
N ASP A 42 -30.50 18.46 3.67
CA ASP A 42 -31.45 19.51 4.01
C ASP A 42 -31.02 20.20 5.33
N HIS A 43 -30.09 21.14 5.22
CA HIS A 43 -29.75 22.04 6.30
C HIS A 43 -30.40 23.38 6.06
N GLU A 44 -31.60 23.55 6.67
CA GLU A 44 -32.16 24.87 6.95
C GLU A 44 -31.20 25.68 7.85
N GLY A 45 -30.64 26.73 7.29
CA GLY A 45 -30.23 27.96 7.94
C GLY A 45 -29.22 27.91 9.06
N HIS A 46 -27.93 27.90 8.76
CA HIS A 46 -26.93 28.63 9.54
C HIS A 46 -25.83 29.16 8.61
N ASP A 47 -25.82 30.51 8.54
CA ASP A 47 -24.84 31.34 7.86
C ASP A 47 -23.49 31.21 8.61
N HIS A 48 -22.63 30.29 8.21
CA HIS A 48 -21.23 30.24 8.59
C HIS A 48 -20.42 30.13 7.32
N ASP A 49 -19.82 31.27 6.98
CA ASP A 49 -18.84 31.49 5.94
C ASP A 49 -17.57 30.65 6.29
N HIS A 50 -17.62 29.34 6.03
CA HIS A 50 -16.48 28.45 6.01
C HIS A 50 -16.22 28.09 4.55
N ASP A 51 -15.25 28.79 3.99
CA ASP A 51 -14.66 28.51 2.68
C ASP A 51 -13.98 27.12 2.73
N HIS A 52 -14.78 26.06 2.86
CA HIS A 52 -14.35 24.70 2.58
C HIS A 52 -14.33 24.57 1.07
N LYS A 53 -13.19 24.93 0.47
CA LYS A 53 -12.82 24.39 -0.81
C LYS A 53 -12.79 22.88 -0.63
N HIS A 54 -13.89 22.22 -0.99
CA HIS A 54 -13.80 20.87 -1.50
C HIS A 54 -12.96 21.03 -2.76
N ASP A 55 -11.67 20.68 -2.63
CA ASP A 55 -10.83 20.43 -3.77
C ASP A 55 -11.54 19.27 -4.48
N ASP A 56 -12.36 19.64 -5.46
CA ASP A 56 -12.87 18.74 -6.48
C ASP A 56 -11.60 18.27 -7.19
N GLU A 57 -10.97 17.19 -6.67
CA GLU A 57 -9.75 16.64 -7.22
C GLU A 57 -10.12 16.14 -8.62
N GLY A 58 -9.98 17.04 -9.56
CA GLY A 58 -10.11 16.72 -10.98
C GLY A 58 -9.17 15.56 -11.33
N PRO A 59 -9.30 14.99 -12.52
CA PRO A 59 -8.49 13.86 -12.94
C PRO A 59 -6.99 14.18 -12.78
N ASP A 60 -6.25 13.25 -12.14
CA ASP A 60 -4.79 13.37 -11.99
C ASP A 60 -4.12 13.19 -13.35
N LEU A 61 -3.84 14.31 -14.00
CA LEU A 61 -3.24 14.33 -15.35
C LEU A 61 -1.85 13.67 -15.39
N ILE A 62 -1.12 13.70 -14.27
CA ILE A 62 0.20 13.06 -14.17
C ILE A 62 0.03 11.55 -14.12
N ALA A 63 -0.93 11.05 -13.29
CA ALA A 63 -1.24 9.64 -13.26
C ALA A 63 -1.76 9.13 -14.60
N GLN A 64 -2.63 9.87 -15.28
CA GLN A 64 -3.12 9.53 -16.60
C GLN A 64 -1.97 9.42 -17.64
N GLN A 65 -1.03 10.35 -17.61
CA GLN A 65 0.12 10.30 -18.53
C GLN A 65 1.01 9.10 -18.25
N ARG A 66 1.28 8.79 -16.97
CA ARG A 66 2.04 7.59 -16.56
C ARG A 66 1.32 6.32 -16.96
N PHE A 67 0.02 6.25 -16.76
CA PHE A 67 -0.78 5.10 -17.15
C PHE A 67 -0.77 4.86 -18.65
N LYS A 68 -0.86 5.93 -19.46
CA LYS A 68 -0.74 5.82 -20.92
C LYS A 68 0.61 5.28 -21.35
N GLN A 69 1.70 5.77 -20.74
CA GLN A 69 3.04 5.24 -21.00
C GLN A 69 3.16 3.77 -20.60
N PHE A 70 2.62 3.40 -19.46
CA PHE A 70 2.57 2.01 -18.99
C PHE A 70 1.81 1.08 -19.96
N LEU A 71 0.68 1.53 -20.53
CA LEU A 71 -0.05 0.79 -21.56
C LEU A 71 0.80 0.56 -22.82
N GLU A 72 1.52 1.59 -23.28
CA GLU A 72 2.39 1.51 -24.46
C GLU A 72 3.57 0.54 -24.22
N GLU A 73 4.16 0.56 -23.03
CA GLU A 73 5.30 -0.29 -22.66
C GLU A 73 4.90 -1.75 -22.38
N SER A 74 3.76 -1.96 -21.71
CA SER A 74 3.29 -3.30 -21.37
C SER A 74 2.65 -4.05 -22.55
N GLY A 75 2.15 -3.32 -23.54
CA GLY A 75 1.41 -3.88 -24.67
C GLY A 75 0.05 -4.49 -24.30
N LYS A 76 -0.40 -4.30 -23.05
CA LYS A 76 -1.69 -4.79 -22.54
C LYS A 76 -2.82 -3.81 -22.88
N SER A 77 -4.01 -4.35 -23.06
CA SER A 77 -5.21 -3.54 -23.16
C SER A 77 -5.67 -3.05 -21.79
N VAL A 78 -6.45 -1.96 -21.77
CA VAL A 78 -7.05 -1.44 -20.52
C VAL A 78 -7.88 -2.49 -19.81
N ASP A 79 -8.60 -3.33 -20.55
CA ASP A 79 -9.48 -4.38 -19.98
C ASP A 79 -8.65 -5.49 -19.33
N GLU A 80 -7.52 -5.90 -19.91
CA GLU A 80 -6.61 -6.87 -19.30
C GLU A 80 -6.04 -6.34 -17.99
N ILE A 81 -5.66 -5.05 -17.96
CA ILE A 81 -5.17 -4.40 -16.74
C ILE A 81 -6.28 -4.30 -15.68
N LYS A 82 -7.50 -3.95 -16.07
CA LYS A 82 -8.64 -3.92 -15.13
C LYS A 82 -8.88 -5.28 -14.47
N GLU A 83 -8.83 -6.37 -15.24
CA GLU A 83 -8.99 -7.72 -14.67
C GLU A 83 -7.84 -8.11 -13.73
N GLU A 84 -6.60 -7.76 -14.04
CA GLU A 84 -5.46 -7.96 -13.14
C GLU A 84 -5.67 -7.22 -11.81
N TYR A 85 -5.99 -5.94 -11.85
CA TYR A 85 -6.18 -5.13 -10.65
C TYR A 85 -7.45 -5.49 -9.87
N LYS A 86 -8.48 -6.01 -10.54
CA LYS A 86 -9.64 -6.59 -9.88
C LYS A 86 -9.25 -7.84 -9.07
N GLY A 87 -8.41 -8.71 -9.63
CA GLY A 87 -7.83 -9.85 -8.90
C GLY A 87 -7.01 -9.42 -7.68
N ILE A 88 -6.25 -8.32 -7.79
CA ILE A 88 -5.53 -7.72 -6.65
C ILE A 88 -6.51 -7.20 -5.60
N ALA A 89 -7.58 -6.49 -5.99
CA ALA A 89 -8.60 -6.00 -5.09
C ALA A 89 -9.29 -7.16 -4.34
N GLU A 90 -9.68 -8.21 -5.04
CA GLU A 90 -10.26 -9.41 -4.43
C GLU A 90 -9.31 -10.05 -3.39
N ARG A 91 -8.03 -10.17 -3.72
CA ARG A 91 -7.01 -10.71 -2.82
C ARG A 91 -6.83 -9.84 -1.58
N ARG A 92 -6.81 -8.49 -1.73
CA ARG A 92 -6.71 -7.55 -0.61
C ARG A 92 -7.91 -7.60 0.31
N VAL A 93 -9.13 -7.57 -0.26
CA VAL A 93 -10.37 -7.67 0.52
C VAL A 93 -10.42 -9.00 1.27
N ARG A 94 -10.08 -10.11 0.61
CA ARG A 94 -10.02 -11.44 1.24
C ARG A 94 -9.05 -11.46 2.41
N LEU A 95 -7.84 -10.92 2.21
CA LEU A 95 -6.82 -10.88 3.26
C LEU A 95 -7.26 -9.99 4.42
N GLY A 96 -7.78 -8.80 4.16
CA GLY A 96 -8.26 -7.88 5.19
C GLY A 96 -9.37 -8.49 6.05
N LEU A 97 -10.36 -9.13 5.42
CA LEU A 97 -11.44 -9.83 6.15
C LEU A 97 -10.90 -10.99 6.98
N LEU A 98 -9.95 -11.75 6.44
CA LEU A 98 -9.32 -12.86 7.16
C LEU A 98 -8.52 -12.37 8.38
N LEU A 99 -7.74 -11.32 8.23
CA LEU A 99 -6.98 -10.70 9.33
C LEU A 99 -7.94 -10.15 10.40
N ALA A 100 -9.02 -9.48 9.99
CA ALA A 100 -10.03 -8.97 10.91
C ALA A 100 -10.68 -10.09 11.73
N GLU A 101 -11.03 -11.21 11.10
CA GLU A 101 -11.61 -12.38 11.78
C GLU A 101 -10.61 -13.03 12.74
N ILE A 102 -9.35 -13.24 12.31
CA ILE A 102 -8.31 -13.78 13.17
C ILE A 102 -8.09 -12.88 14.38
N GLY A 103 -7.98 -11.58 14.19
CA GLY A 103 -7.78 -10.63 15.26
C GLY A 103 -8.94 -10.59 16.25
N THR A 104 -10.17 -10.61 15.74
CA THR A 104 -11.39 -10.63 16.58
C THR A 104 -11.50 -11.91 17.39
N THR A 105 -11.34 -13.06 16.74
CA THR A 105 -11.43 -14.38 17.37
C THR A 105 -10.37 -14.57 18.48
N ASN A 106 -9.18 -14.01 18.28
CA ASN A 106 -8.08 -14.10 19.24
C ASN A 106 -7.98 -12.90 20.21
N ASN A 107 -8.99 -12.01 20.23
CA ASN A 107 -9.02 -10.83 21.12
C ASN A 107 -7.81 -9.90 20.98
N ILE A 108 -7.23 -9.82 19.80
CA ILE A 108 -6.10 -8.92 19.50
C ILE A 108 -6.63 -7.48 19.52
N LYS A 109 -6.00 -6.62 20.31
CA LYS A 109 -6.40 -5.22 20.45
C LYS A 109 -5.18 -4.33 20.42
N VAL A 110 -5.33 -3.15 19.83
CA VAL A 110 -4.33 -2.08 19.91
C VAL A 110 -4.56 -1.34 21.23
N ALA A 111 -3.56 -1.33 22.10
CA ALA A 111 -3.61 -0.61 23.35
C ALA A 111 -3.38 0.90 23.13
N ASP A 112 -3.90 1.73 24.05
CA ASP A 112 -3.80 3.18 23.91
C ASP A 112 -2.34 3.68 23.96
N ASP A 113 -1.45 2.98 24.67
CA ASP A 113 -0.03 3.32 24.68
C ASP A 113 0.68 3.00 23.35
N GLU A 114 0.26 1.95 22.64
CA GLU A 114 0.74 1.63 21.29
C GLU A 114 0.30 2.70 20.29
N LEU A 115 -0.97 3.10 20.37
CA LEU A 115 -1.52 4.17 19.54
C LEU A 115 -0.82 5.51 19.80
N ASN A 116 -0.57 5.86 21.06
CA ASN A 116 0.17 7.06 21.41
C ASN A 116 1.61 7.03 20.88
N ARG A 117 2.28 5.87 20.91
CA ARG A 117 3.62 5.72 20.30
C ARG A 117 3.56 5.91 18.80
N ALA A 118 2.53 5.39 18.13
CA ALA A 118 2.34 5.59 16.70
C ALA A 118 2.15 7.07 16.35
N VAL A 119 1.33 7.80 17.11
CA VAL A 119 1.16 9.26 16.94
C VAL A 119 2.49 9.99 17.09
N VAL A 120 3.29 9.64 18.11
CA VAL A 120 4.63 10.26 18.32
C VAL A 120 5.57 9.92 17.16
N ASN A 121 5.54 8.70 16.66
CA ASN A 121 6.36 8.29 15.52
C ASN A 121 5.95 9.02 14.25
N GLU A 122 4.65 9.21 14.03
CA GLU A 122 4.16 10.00 12.89
C GLU A 122 4.56 11.46 13.02
N ALA A 123 4.43 12.05 14.20
CA ALA A 123 4.87 13.43 14.45
C ALA A 123 6.36 13.67 14.16
N ARG A 124 7.22 12.69 14.40
CA ARG A 124 8.66 12.77 14.08
C ARG A 124 8.97 12.90 12.58
N ARG A 125 8.02 12.58 11.72
CA ARG A 125 8.15 12.77 10.26
C ARG A 125 8.02 14.23 9.83
N PHE A 126 7.55 15.11 10.75
CA PHE A 126 7.32 16.53 10.51
C PHE A 126 8.19 17.39 11.46
N PRO A 127 9.51 17.50 11.23
CA PRO A 127 10.43 18.23 12.10
C PRO A 127 10.00 19.70 12.26
N GLY A 128 9.84 20.14 13.51
CA GLY A 128 9.39 21.49 13.85
C GLY A 128 7.87 21.67 13.96
N GLN A 129 7.09 20.68 13.60
CA GLN A 129 5.60 20.67 13.70
C GLN A 129 5.08 19.50 14.54
N GLU A 130 5.97 18.83 15.29
CA GLU A 130 5.63 17.60 16.03
C GLU A 130 4.46 17.82 16.99
N ARG A 131 4.42 18.99 17.62
CA ARG A 131 3.35 19.35 18.55
C ARG A 131 2.01 19.51 17.85
N GLU A 132 2.00 20.16 16.69
CA GLU A 132 0.79 20.41 15.91
C GLU A 132 0.20 19.09 15.40
N VAL A 133 1.06 18.17 14.95
CA VAL A 133 0.66 16.82 14.52
C VAL A 133 0.04 16.05 15.68
N ILE A 134 0.66 16.06 16.88
CA ILE A 134 0.11 15.39 18.06
C ILE A 134 -1.24 16.00 18.44
N GLU A 135 -1.38 17.33 18.44
CA GLU A 135 -2.64 18.01 18.74
C GLU A 135 -3.73 17.69 17.71
N TYR A 136 -3.36 17.54 16.43
CA TYR A 136 -4.27 17.12 15.37
C TYR A 136 -4.87 15.75 15.68
N TYR A 137 -4.03 14.75 15.97
CA TYR A 137 -4.51 13.40 16.30
C TYR A 137 -5.33 13.35 17.59
N GLN A 138 -5.00 14.16 18.60
CA GLN A 138 -5.79 14.26 19.83
C GLN A 138 -7.20 14.84 19.62
N LYS A 139 -7.35 15.74 18.65
CA LYS A 139 -8.63 16.40 18.33
C LYS A 139 -9.42 15.64 17.27
N ASN A 140 -8.79 14.77 16.50
CA ASN A 140 -9.40 14.08 15.37
C ASN A 140 -9.47 12.58 15.60
N GLN A 141 -10.63 12.12 16.10
CA GLN A 141 -10.89 10.70 16.36
C GLN A 141 -10.73 9.84 15.10
N GLN A 142 -11.17 10.37 13.95
CA GLN A 142 -11.09 9.64 12.68
C GLN A 142 -9.64 9.40 12.26
N ALA A 143 -8.76 10.39 12.42
CA ALA A 143 -7.33 10.25 12.15
C ALA A 143 -6.68 9.20 13.08
N LEU A 144 -7.08 9.16 14.38
CA LEU A 144 -6.63 8.11 15.30
C LEU A 144 -7.06 6.71 14.86
N GLU A 145 -8.29 6.54 14.40
CA GLU A 145 -8.76 5.24 13.89
C GLU A 145 -8.03 4.82 12.61
N GLN A 146 -7.65 5.76 11.76
CA GLN A 146 -6.80 5.47 10.59
C GLN A 146 -5.42 4.94 10.98
N LEU A 147 -4.83 5.40 12.10
CA LEU A 147 -3.60 4.83 12.64
C LEU A 147 -3.80 3.48 13.32
N ARG A 148 -4.99 3.25 13.91
CA ARG A 148 -5.31 2.01 14.62
C ARG A 148 -5.37 0.82 13.68
N GLY A 149 -5.90 0.98 12.47
CA GLY A 149 -6.05 -0.08 11.48
C GLY A 149 -4.73 -0.81 11.18
N PRO A 150 -3.71 -0.12 10.66
CA PRO A 150 -2.40 -0.73 10.38
C PRO A 150 -1.75 -1.38 11.62
N LEU A 151 -1.84 -0.75 12.80
CA LEU A 151 -1.32 -1.32 14.04
C LEU A 151 -2.02 -2.64 14.43
N PHE A 152 -3.32 -2.71 14.19
CA PHE A 152 -4.08 -3.93 14.42
C PHE A 152 -3.65 -5.04 13.45
N GLU A 153 -3.50 -4.72 12.18
CA GLU A 153 -3.04 -5.65 11.16
C GLU A 153 -1.64 -6.20 11.48
N ASP A 154 -0.70 -5.33 11.83
CA ASP A 154 0.65 -5.71 12.25
C ASP A 154 0.62 -6.69 13.44
N LYS A 155 -0.18 -6.42 14.46
CA LYS A 155 -0.33 -7.32 15.62
C LYS A 155 -0.93 -8.68 15.24
N VAL A 156 -1.88 -8.71 14.31
CA VAL A 156 -2.45 -9.97 13.82
C VAL A 156 -1.42 -10.75 13.02
N ILE A 157 -0.62 -10.06 12.20
CA ILE A 157 0.46 -10.68 11.44
C ILE A 157 1.52 -11.25 12.39
N ASP A 158 1.94 -10.50 13.40
CA ASP A 158 2.89 -10.96 14.42
C ASP A 158 2.37 -12.22 15.12
N TYR A 159 1.10 -12.21 15.53
CA TYR A 159 0.45 -13.38 16.13
C TYR A 159 0.47 -14.60 15.20
N ILE A 160 0.18 -14.41 13.91
CA ILE A 160 0.23 -15.49 12.91
C ILE A 160 1.67 -16.02 12.77
N LEU A 161 2.65 -15.12 12.74
CA LEU A 161 4.07 -15.49 12.61
C LEU A 161 4.59 -16.25 13.84
N GLU A 162 4.14 -15.90 15.05
CA GLU A 162 4.47 -16.67 16.27
C GLU A 162 3.97 -18.12 16.23
N LEU A 163 2.83 -18.35 15.58
CA LEU A 163 2.26 -19.68 15.43
C LEU A 163 2.81 -20.45 14.20
N ALA A 164 3.39 -19.73 13.25
CA ALA A 164 3.85 -20.30 11.99
C ALA A 164 5.17 -21.08 12.16
N LYS A 165 5.32 -22.16 11.40
CA LYS A 165 6.61 -22.82 11.24
C LYS A 165 7.44 -22.06 10.22
N VAL A 166 8.36 -21.25 10.70
CA VAL A 166 9.29 -20.52 9.85
C VAL A 166 10.39 -21.47 9.36
N THR A 167 10.67 -21.45 8.05
CA THR A 167 11.75 -22.21 7.43
C THR A 167 12.61 -21.26 6.63
N ASP A 168 13.89 -21.17 6.96
CA ASP A 168 14.85 -20.37 6.22
C ASP A 168 15.22 -21.07 4.91
N LYS A 169 15.04 -20.38 3.79
CA LYS A 169 15.47 -20.83 2.48
C LYS A 169 16.51 -19.85 1.95
N PRO A 170 17.76 -20.28 1.77
CA PRO A 170 18.76 -19.43 1.11
C PRO A 170 18.35 -19.22 -0.35
N ILE A 171 18.21 -17.95 -0.73
CA ILE A 171 17.93 -17.54 -2.11
C ILE A 171 18.98 -16.53 -2.56
N SER A 172 19.18 -16.40 -3.86
CA SER A 172 20.05 -15.38 -4.43
C SER A 172 19.38 -14.00 -4.36
N ALA A 173 20.20 -12.94 -4.47
CA ALA A 173 19.66 -11.59 -4.54
C ALA A 173 18.73 -11.40 -5.77
N ASP A 174 19.06 -12.05 -6.87
CA ASP A 174 18.26 -11.99 -8.10
C ASP A 174 16.90 -12.70 -7.93
N GLU A 175 16.86 -13.83 -7.21
CA GLU A 175 15.62 -14.52 -6.87
C GLU A 175 14.76 -13.73 -5.86
N LEU A 176 15.41 -12.97 -4.95
CA LEU A 176 14.70 -12.13 -4.00
C LEU A 176 14.05 -10.92 -4.66
N MET A 177 14.69 -10.37 -5.69
CA MET A 177 14.20 -9.23 -6.47
C MET A 177 13.21 -9.66 -7.57
N ALA A 178 13.15 -10.94 -7.90
CA ALA A 178 12.12 -11.46 -8.80
C ALA A 178 10.78 -11.47 -8.06
N ASP A 179 9.75 -10.90 -8.67
CA ASP A 179 8.41 -10.88 -8.08
C ASP A 179 7.89 -12.32 -7.92
N PRO A 180 7.62 -12.79 -6.69
CA PRO A 180 7.19 -14.17 -6.47
C PRO A 180 5.81 -14.49 -7.03
N ASP A 181 5.00 -13.48 -7.29
CA ASP A 181 3.61 -13.63 -7.75
C ASP A 181 3.45 -13.27 -9.24
N GLY A 182 4.50 -12.74 -9.90
CA GLY A 182 4.48 -12.44 -11.33
C GLY A 182 3.52 -11.33 -11.75
N ASP A 183 2.92 -10.64 -10.80
CA ASP A 183 2.02 -9.52 -11.05
C ASP A 183 2.86 -8.26 -11.27
N GLY A 184 3.30 -8.05 -12.50
CA GLY A 184 4.20 -6.97 -12.90
C GLY A 184 3.67 -5.56 -12.66
N ALA A 185 3.53 -5.16 -11.41
CA ALA A 185 3.36 -3.76 -11.04
C ALA A 185 4.75 -3.14 -10.83
N GLY A 186 5.22 -2.45 -11.87
CA GLY A 186 6.51 -1.87 -12.05
C GLY A 186 7.18 -1.29 -10.81
N SER A 187 8.34 -1.81 -10.48
CA SER A 187 9.36 -1.05 -9.78
C SER A 187 9.93 -0.04 -10.75
N ALA A 188 9.60 1.25 -10.53
CA ALA A 188 10.20 2.36 -11.24
C ALA A 188 11.72 2.33 -11.10
N ASP A 189 12.37 2.22 -12.24
CA ASP A 189 13.75 2.44 -12.55
C ASP A 189 14.41 3.55 -11.71
N ASP A 190 15.36 3.16 -10.86
CA ASP A 190 16.40 4.06 -10.39
C ASP A 190 17.65 3.79 -11.21
N GLY A 191 17.90 4.72 -12.15
CA GLY A 191 19.03 4.69 -13.06
C GLY A 191 20.40 4.68 -12.38
N GLY A 192 20.91 3.51 -12.08
CA GLY A 192 22.25 3.25 -11.54
C GLY A 192 23.27 3.01 -12.64
N GLU A 193 24.11 4.01 -12.85
CA GLU A 193 25.31 4.16 -13.66
C GLU A 193 26.18 2.89 -13.75
N LYS A 194 26.36 2.39 -14.97
CA LYS A 194 27.28 1.26 -15.28
C LYS A 194 28.73 1.67 -15.06
N ALA A 195 29.29 1.36 -13.91
CA ALA A 195 30.72 1.43 -13.68
C ALA A 195 31.45 0.21 -14.31
N ASN A 196 32.13 0.51 -15.40
CA ASN A 196 33.00 -0.37 -16.19
C ASN A 196 34.20 -0.85 -15.35
N LYS A 197 34.20 -2.09 -14.85
CA LYS A 197 35.37 -2.71 -14.23
C LYS A 197 36.11 -3.59 -15.25
N LYS A 198 37.26 -3.09 -15.73
CA LYS A 198 38.29 -3.87 -16.46
C LYS A 198 38.88 -4.95 -15.56
N PRO A 199 39.18 -6.15 -16.10
CA PRO A 199 39.80 -7.22 -15.30
C PRO A 199 41.31 -6.98 -15.11
N ALA A 200 41.75 -7.06 -13.85
CA ALA A 200 43.16 -6.95 -13.47
C ALA A 200 43.92 -8.23 -13.80
N LYS A 201 45.02 -8.10 -14.57
CA LYS A 201 45.99 -9.16 -14.91
C LYS A 201 46.71 -9.67 -13.67
N LYS A 202 46.65 -10.96 -13.41
CA LYS A 202 47.51 -11.69 -12.46
C LYS A 202 48.96 -11.65 -12.94
N LYS A 203 49.89 -11.03 -12.17
CA LYS A 203 51.35 -11.23 -12.31
C LYS A 203 51.77 -12.47 -11.54
N LYS A 204 52.35 -13.45 -12.25
CA LYS A 204 53.10 -14.57 -11.68
C LYS A 204 54.39 -14.04 -11.04
N ALA A 205 54.61 -14.35 -9.78
CA ALA A 205 55.93 -14.22 -9.15
C ALA A 205 56.71 -15.52 -9.33
N ALA A 206 57.86 -15.43 -9.95
CA ALA A 206 58.82 -16.52 -10.09
C ALA A 206 59.74 -16.58 -8.87
N THR A 207 59.82 -17.73 -8.28
CA THR A 207 60.78 -18.11 -7.25
C THR A 207 62.13 -18.33 -7.90
N LYS A 208 63.20 -17.71 -7.37
CA LYS A 208 64.56 -18.07 -7.69
C LYS A 208 65.31 -18.35 -6.38
N LYS A 209 65.80 -19.64 -6.32
CA LYS A 209 66.74 -20.14 -5.32
C LYS A 209 68.14 -19.50 -5.51
N SER A 210 68.73 -19.13 -4.47
CA SER A 210 70.15 -19.56 -4.08
C SER A 210 70.39 -19.13 -2.67
#